data_aeb4b5f525c75d92b832cd43a9b81b0d
#
_entry.id   aeb4b5f525c75d92b832cd43a9b81b0d
#
_cell.length_a   1.000
_cell.length_b   1.000
_cell.length_c   1.000
_cell.angle_alpha   90.00
_cell.angle_beta   90.00
_cell.angle_gamma   90.00
#
_symmetry.space_group_name_H-M   'P 1'
#
loop_
_entity.id
_entity.type
_entity.pdbx_description
1 polymer ?
#
loop_
_entity_poly.entity_id
_entity_poly.type
_entity_poly.pdbx_seq_one_letter_code
_entity_poly.pdbx_strand_id
1 'polypeptide(L)'
;MDGSTLNTAPFRDARYAPRALEVERQGQTLILRNPMPYSDAVRTTTAPLTRWAAEAPDRVWLAERSGEGWRTVTYADAKAQVEALSGGLQGLGLRRGQPLLILARNGIDHALIAYAAMSLGAP
;
A
#
# COMPACT_ATOMS: atom_id res chain seq x y z
N MET A 1 -14.59 -44.45 8.85
CA MET A 1 -13.42 -43.62 8.44
C MET A 1 -13.85 -42.21 8.52
N ASP A 2 -13.59 -41.58 9.64
CA ASP A 2 -13.99 -40.20 9.90
C ASP A 2 -12.78 -39.30 9.62
N GLY A 3 -12.78 -38.70 8.45
CA GLY A 3 -11.71 -37.89 7.92
C GLY A 3 -12.07 -36.42 7.86
N SER A 4 -12.34 -35.78 8.98
CA SER A 4 -12.50 -34.32 8.98
C SER A 4 -12.00 -33.69 10.26
N THR A 5 -10.70 -33.75 10.47
CA THR A 5 -10.04 -32.70 11.21
C THR A 5 -9.65 -31.58 10.24
N LEU A 6 -10.65 -30.81 9.81
CA LEU A 6 -10.37 -29.51 9.24
C LEU A 6 -9.59 -28.74 10.31
N ASN A 7 -8.34 -28.44 10.00
CA ASN A 7 -7.47 -27.62 10.83
C ASN A 7 -8.17 -26.25 11.02
N THR A 8 -8.89 -26.10 12.12
CA THR A 8 -9.50 -24.83 12.52
C THR A 8 -8.40 -23.92 13.05
N ALA A 9 -7.56 -23.41 12.15
CA ALA A 9 -6.68 -22.31 12.51
C ALA A 9 -7.56 -21.16 13.03
N PRO A 10 -7.26 -20.60 14.20
CA PRO A 10 -8.03 -19.49 14.71
C PRO A 10 -7.86 -18.30 13.76
N PHE A 11 -8.88 -18.04 12.97
CA PHE A 11 -8.91 -16.82 12.15
C PHE A 11 -9.14 -15.64 13.08
N ARG A 12 -8.36 -14.57 12.87
CA ARG A 12 -8.59 -13.30 13.55
C ARG A 12 -9.94 -12.76 13.07
N ASP A 13 -10.77 -12.27 14.00
CA ASP A 13 -11.98 -11.55 13.63
C ASP A 13 -11.63 -10.37 12.73
N ALA A 14 -12.02 -10.46 11.48
CA ALA A 14 -11.82 -9.38 10.53
C ALA A 14 -12.96 -8.37 10.68
N ARG A 15 -12.61 -7.14 11.00
CA ARG A 15 -13.56 -6.02 11.00
C ARG A 15 -13.77 -5.58 9.56
N TYR A 16 -14.85 -6.03 8.98
CA TYR A 16 -15.30 -5.53 7.68
C TYR A 16 -16.12 -4.27 7.86
N ALA A 17 -16.07 -3.36 6.91
CA ALA A 17 -17.01 -2.26 6.84
C ALA A 17 -18.44 -2.81 6.77
N PRO A 18 -19.42 -2.16 7.41
CA PRO A 18 -20.82 -2.58 7.33
C PRO A 18 -21.25 -2.70 5.87
N ARG A 19 -21.95 -3.78 5.56
CA ARG A 19 -22.53 -3.95 4.22
C ARG A 19 -23.79 -3.10 4.17
N ALA A 20 -23.67 -1.91 3.63
CA ALA A 20 -24.79 -1.05 3.34
C ALA A 20 -24.94 -0.92 1.83
N LEU A 21 -26.10 -1.24 1.31
CA LEU A 21 -26.40 -1.14 -0.11
C LEU A 21 -27.80 -0.57 -0.27
N GLU A 22 -27.88 0.59 -0.93
CA GLU A 22 -29.14 1.17 -1.42
C GLU A 22 -29.32 0.78 -2.88
N VAL A 23 -30.51 0.30 -3.20
CA VAL A 23 -30.88 -0.11 -4.56
C VAL A 23 -32.03 0.77 -5.03
N GLU A 24 -31.80 1.54 -6.06
CA GLU A 24 -32.82 2.34 -6.73
C GLU A 24 -33.11 1.73 -8.11
N ARG A 25 -34.38 1.59 -8.45
CA ARG A 25 -34.80 1.11 -9.77
C ARG A 25 -35.38 2.26 -10.58
N GLN A 26 -34.76 2.52 -11.73
CA GLN A 26 -35.23 3.49 -12.70
C GLN A 26 -35.57 2.76 -14.02
N GLY A 27 -36.83 2.35 -14.17
CA GLY A 27 -37.24 1.50 -15.27
C GLY A 27 -36.56 0.12 -15.24
N GLN A 28 -35.76 -0.18 -16.24
CA GLN A 28 -34.96 -1.41 -16.32
C GLN A 28 -33.54 -1.27 -15.73
N THR A 29 -33.14 -0.07 -15.32
CA THR A 29 -31.83 0.20 -14.76
C THR A 29 -31.87 0.05 -13.25
N LEU A 30 -30.87 -0.64 -12.69
CA LEU A 30 -30.61 -0.73 -11.27
C LEU A 30 -29.41 0.16 -10.93
N ILE A 31 -29.63 1.12 -10.01
CA ILE A 31 -28.56 1.97 -9.48
C ILE A 31 -28.24 1.46 -8.09
N LEU A 32 -27.01 1.05 -7.89
CA LEU A 32 -26.50 0.57 -6.60
C LEU A 32 -25.64 1.67 -5.99
N ARG A 33 -25.96 2.08 -4.75
CA ARG A 33 -25.20 3.08 -4.01
C ARG A 33 -24.73 2.52 -2.69
N ASN A 34 -23.53 2.86 -2.30
CA ASN A 34 -23.09 2.69 -0.93
C ASN A 34 -23.44 3.98 -0.17
N PRO A 35 -24.35 3.94 0.84
CA PRO A 35 -24.73 5.14 1.60
C PRO A 35 -23.67 5.60 2.60
N MET A 36 -22.61 4.83 2.77
CA MET A 36 -21.53 5.20 3.68
C MET A 36 -20.79 6.43 3.16
N PRO A 37 -20.55 7.46 4.01
CA PRO A 37 -19.77 8.61 3.61
C PRO A 37 -18.36 8.17 3.24
N TYR A 38 -17.81 8.73 2.18
CA TYR A 38 -16.39 8.58 1.88
C TYR A 38 -15.59 9.23 3.01
N SER A 39 -14.58 8.50 3.53
CA SER A 39 -13.54 9.13 4.32
C SER A 39 -12.76 10.11 3.43
N ASP A 40 -12.14 11.13 4.06
CA ASP A 40 -11.27 12.06 3.34
C ASP A 40 -10.27 11.28 2.49
N ALA A 41 -10.31 11.55 1.18
CA ALA A 41 -9.44 10.87 0.24
C ALA A 41 -7.98 11.25 0.52
N VAL A 42 -7.12 10.26 0.64
CA VAL A 42 -5.68 10.47 0.70
C VAL A 42 -5.25 11.06 -0.66
N ARG A 43 -4.66 12.25 -0.63
CA ARG A 43 -4.31 12.99 -1.86
C ARG A 43 -3.25 12.30 -2.71
N THR A 44 -2.36 11.53 -2.08
CA THR A 44 -1.27 10.81 -2.76
C THR A 44 -1.07 9.44 -2.14
N THR A 45 -0.61 8.48 -2.93
CA THR A 45 -0.27 7.13 -2.46
C THR A 45 0.88 7.12 -1.45
N THR A 46 1.71 8.15 -1.42
CA THR A 46 2.87 8.29 -0.51
C THR A 46 2.55 8.98 0.82
N ALA A 47 1.41 9.67 0.92
CA ALA A 47 1.01 10.36 2.17
C ALA A 47 0.93 9.44 3.40
N PRO A 48 0.43 8.19 3.31
CA PRO A 48 0.45 7.27 4.45
C PRO A 48 1.85 6.98 4.98
N LEU A 49 2.85 6.85 4.11
CA LEU A 49 4.24 6.63 4.55
C LEU A 49 4.74 7.81 5.40
N THR A 50 4.52 9.03 4.96
CA THR A 50 4.90 10.24 5.70
C THR A 50 4.22 10.30 7.06
N ARG A 51 2.92 10.02 7.11
CA ARG A 51 2.15 10.00 8.36
C ARG A 51 2.69 8.95 9.32
N TRP A 52 2.85 7.70 8.87
CA TRP A 52 3.30 6.62 9.75
C TRP A 52 4.77 6.76 10.16
N ALA A 53 5.62 7.38 9.35
CA ALA A 53 6.98 7.72 9.74
C ALA A 53 7.02 8.72 10.92
N ALA A 54 5.99 9.56 11.07
CA ALA A 54 5.86 10.47 12.20
C ALA A 54 5.18 9.81 13.42
N GLU A 55 4.12 9.01 13.20
CA GLU A 55 3.29 8.43 14.26
C GLU A 55 3.89 7.14 14.85
N ALA A 56 4.60 6.35 14.06
CA ALA A 56 5.17 5.07 14.46
C ALA A 56 6.50 4.78 13.72
N PRO A 57 7.55 5.60 13.95
CA PRO A 57 8.80 5.58 13.18
C PRO A 57 9.49 4.22 13.19
N ASP A 58 9.54 3.56 14.34
CA ASP A 58 10.27 2.29 14.53
C ASP A 58 9.46 1.05 14.11
N ARG A 59 8.20 1.24 13.74
CA ARG A 59 7.37 0.12 13.29
C ARG A 59 7.84 -0.36 11.93
N VAL A 60 7.99 -1.69 11.78
CA VAL A 60 8.32 -2.31 10.49
C VAL A 60 7.23 -2.03 9.47
N TRP A 61 7.61 -1.43 8.34
CA TRP A 61 6.75 -1.20 7.19
C TRP A 61 6.75 -2.40 6.25
N LEU A 62 7.93 -2.87 5.85
CA LEU A 62 8.11 -4.01 4.96
C LEU A 62 9.14 -4.98 5.52
N ALA A 63 8.95 -6.26 5.18
CA ALA A 63 9.90 -7.32 5.45
C ALA A 63 9.98 -8.24 4.23
N GLU A 64 11.18 -8.71 3.90
CA GLU A 64 11.43 -9.71 2.87
C GLU A 64 12.34 -10.81 3.39
N ARG A 65 12.24 -12.00 2.82
CA ARG A 65 13.15 -13.11 3.20
C ARG A 65 14.57 -12.81 2.74
N SER A 66 15.52 -13.03 3.63
CA SER A 66 16.94 -12.89 3.37
C SER A 66 17.69 -14.05 4.02
N GLY A 67 18.02 -15.07 3.25
CA GLY A 67 18.57 -16.32 3.77
C GLY A 67 17.61 -16.98 4.77
N GLU A 68 18.11 -17.32 5.95
CA GLU A 68 17.33 -17.90 7.05
C GLU A 68 16.49 -16.85 7.82
N GLY A 69 16.73 -15.57 7.60
CA GLY A 69 16.12 -14.48 8.34
C GLY A 69 15.20 -13.57 7.50
N TRP A 70 15.01 -12.36 8.01
CA TRP A 70 14.22 -11.31 7.41
C TRP A 70 15.04 -10.02 7.33
N ARG A 71 15.08 -9.42 6.15
CA ARG A 71 15.44 -8.01 5.99
C ARG A 71 14.18 -7.17 6.23
N THR A 72 14.27 -6.19 7.09
CA THR A 72 13.16 -5.31 7.42
C THR A 72 13.52 -3.85 7.16
N VAL A 73 12.51 -3.03 6.91
CA VAL A 73 12.64 -1.58 6.87
C VAL A 73 11.50 -0.96 7.68
N THR A 74 11.85 -0.02 8.55
CA THR A 74 10.88 0.73 9.37
C THR A 74 10.22 1.85 8.55
N TYR A 75 9.15 2.47 9.10
CA TYR A 75 8.54 3.62 8.44
C TYR A 75 9.49 4.81 8.35
N ALA A 76 10.29 5.07 9.39
CA ALA A 76 11.27 6.17 9.37
C ALA A 76 12.36 5.93 8.34
N ASP A 77 12.95 4.73 8.33
CA ASP A 77 13.99 4.38 7.37
C ASP A 77 13.47 4.38 5.93
N ALA A 78 12.26 3.86 5.73
CA ALA A 78 11.63 3.85 4.41
C ALA A 78 11.42 5.27 3.89
N LYS A 79 10.91 6.19 4.74
CA LYS A 79 10.73 7.59 4.36
C LYS A 79 12.06 8.22 3.96
N ALA A 80 13.11 8.07 4.77
CA ALA A 80 14.43 8.63 4.49
C ALA A 80 15.01 8.07 3.17
N GLN A 81 14.89 6.76 2.93
CA GLN A 81 15.36 6.13 1.71
C GLN A 81 14.55 6.57 0.47
N VAL A 82 13.22 6.69 0.59
CA VAL A 82 12.36 7.20 -0.48
C VAL A 82 12.74 8.64 -0.85
N GLU A 83 13.01 9.50 0.13
CA GLU A 83 13.43 10.89 -0.11
C GLU A 83 14.79 10.95 -0.83
N ALA A 84 15.76 10.15 -0.37
CA ALA A 84 17.07 10.07 -1.01
C ALA A 84 17.00 9.54 -2.46
N LEU A 85 16.21 8.48 -2.67
CA LEU A 85 15.98 7.91 -4.00
C LEU A 85 15.25 8.90 -4.93
N SER A 86 14.26 9.63 -4.40
CA SER A 86 13.56 10.67 -5.17
C SER A 86 14.53 11.74 -5.65
N GLY A 87 15.43 12.21 -4.78
CA GLY A 87 16.50 13.16 -5.16
C GLY A 87 17.43 12.59 -6.23
N GLY A 88 17.83 11.33 -6.08
CA GLY A 88 18.67 10.64 -7.07
C GLY A 88 17.98 10.50 -8.43
N LEU A 89 16.73 10.04 -8.47
CA LEU A 89 15.95 9.93 -9.70
C LEU A 89 15.75 11.29 -10.39
N GLN A 90 15.47 12.33 -9.60
CA GLN A 90 15.37 13.70 -10.14
C GLN A 90 16.70 14.18 -10.71
N GLY A 91 17.83 13.88 -10.05
CA GLY A 91 19.17 14.17 -10.55
C GLY A 91 19.50 13.46 -11.86
N LEU A 92 18.99 12.24 -12.07
CA LEU A 92 19.07 11.49 -13.32
C LEU A 92 18.12 12.01 -14.42
N GLY A 93 17.31 12.99 -14.13
CA GLY A 93 16.45 13.64 -15.11
C GLY A 93 14.98 13.19 -15.08
N LEU A 94 14.58 12.31 -14.16
CA LEU A 94 13.16 11.93 -14.05
C LEU A 94 12.31 13.16 -13.69
N ARG A 95 11.21 13.34 -14.41
CA ARG A 95 10.28 14.47 -14.23
C ARG A 95 8.87 13.96 -14.02
N ARG A 96 8.05 14.80 -13.42
CA ARG A 96 6.61 14.54 -13.24
C ARG A 96 5.96 14.12 -14.55
N GLY A 97 5.15 13.07 -14.50
CA GLY A 97 4.44 12.51 -15.65
C GLY A 97 5.26 11.61 -16.56
N GLN A 98 6.56 11.47 -16.32
CA GLN A 98 7.39 10.52 -17.04
C GLN A 98 7.29 9.15 -16.37
N PRO A 99 6.98 8.07 -17.09
CA PRO A 99 6.91 6.74 -16.50
C PRO A 99 8.29 6.20 -16.13
N LEU A 100 8.37 5.50 -15.00
CA LEU A 100 9.54 4.74 -14.59
C LEU A 100 9.26 3.25 -14.71
N LEU A 101 9.98 2.55 -15.58
CA LEU A 101 9.90 1.10 -15.68
C LEU A 101 10.86 0.46 -14.68
N ILE A 102 10.31 -0.37 -13.77
CA ILE A 102 11.08 -1.10 -12.78
C ILE A 102 11.14 -2.58 -13.19
N LEU A 103 12.31 -3.05 -13.58
CA LEU A 103 12.58 -4.45 -13.92
C LEU A 103 13.29 -5.13 -12.75
N ALA A 104 12.52 -5.46 -11.71
CA ALA A 104 13.05 -6.07 -10.50
C ALA A 104 12.06 -7.11 -9.93
N ARG A 105 12.55 -8.00 -9.07
CA ARG A 105 11.70 -8.87 -8.25
C ARG A 105 10.91 -8.04 -7.24
N ASN A 106 9.77 -8.55 -6.80
CA ASN A 106 9.05 -7.96 -5.66
C ASN A 106 9.93 -8.03 -4.40
N GLY A 107 10.10 -6.90 -3.75
CA GLY A 107 10.92 -6.79 -2.56
C GLY A 107 10.95 -5.36 -2.04
N ILE A 108 11.73 -5.13 -1.00
CA ILE A 108 11.87 -3.82 -0.35
C ILE A 108 12.41 -2.79 -1.35
N ASP A 109 13.44 -3.13 -2.12
CA ASP A 109 14.06 -2.19 -3.07
C ASP A 109 13.09 -1.78 -4.18
N HIS A 110 12.26 -2.72 -4.68
CA HIS A 110 11.19 -2.42 -5.64
C HIS A 110 10.19 -1.42 -5.04
N ALA A 111 9.74 -1.66 -3.82
CA ALA A 111 8.78 -0.78 -3.16
C ALA A 111 9.36 0.62 -2.93
N LEU A 112 10.61 0.71 -2.46
CA LEU A 112 11.27 1.99 -2.21
C LEU A 112 11.41 2.83 -3.48
N ILE A 113 11.85 2.22 -4.59
CA ILE A 113 12.02 2.97 -5.85
C ILE A 113 10.66 3.36 -6.46
N ALA A 114 9.63 2.50 -6.33
CA ALA A 114 8.28 2.83 -6.77
C ALA A 114 7.72 4.02 -5.99
N TYR A 115 7.85 4.01 -4.66
CA TYR A 115 7.43 5.13 -3.82
C TYR A 115 8.22 6.41 -4.11
N ALA A 116 9.51 6.30 -4.42
CA ALA A 116 10.34 7.44 -4.82
C ALA A 116 9.83 8.07 -6.13
N ALA A 117 9.53 7.26 -7.15
CA ALA A 117 8.96 7.73 -8.41
C ALA A 117 7.59 8.37 -8.21
N MET A 118 6.70 7.71 -7.44
CA MET A 118 5.36 8.25 -7.12
C MET A 118 5.45 9.59 -6.36
N SER A 119 6.46 9.78 -5.51
CA SER A 119 6.70 11.04 -4.79
C SER A 119 7.02 12.19 -5.73
N LEU A 120 7.63 11.90 -6.87
CA LEU A 120 7.91 12.86 -7.94
C LEU A 120 6.72 13.04 -8.91
N GLY A 121 5.64 12.29 -8.73
CA GLY A 121 4.51 12.25 -9.66
C GLY A 121 4.86 11.56 -10.99
N ALA A 122 5.82 10.64 -10.97
CA ALA A 122 6.17 9.74 -12.07
C ALA A 122 5.43 8.41 -11.87
N PRO A 123 4.58 7.97 -12.82
CA PRO A 123 3.87 6.68 -12.75
C PRO A 123 4.79 5.51 -13.03
#